data_6896b92e7a81ddbcf40b309a3a1978b3
#
_entry.id   6896b92e7a81ddbcf40b309a3a1978b3
#
_cell.length_a   1.000
_cell.length_b   1.000
_cell.length_c   1.000
_cell.angle_alpha   90.00
_cell.angle_beta   90.00
_cell.angle_gamma   90.00
#
_symmetry.space_group_name_H-M   'P 1'
#
loop_
_entity.id
_entity.type
_entity.pdbx_description
1 polymer ?
#
loop_
_entity_poly.entity_id
_entity_poly.type
_entity_poly.pdbx_seq_one_letter_code
_entity_poly.pdbx_strand_id
1 'polypeptide(L)'
;MEGPYIYLHMNWFQRMLTRAGFRIGYTNAPGFTSHLRGYGTTSGVNMDVDIAMGLSTVYACVHRVASTVAQLHVDVLRRNNGSSERLPDHPIYNLIAVEPQPGRTAYDFWEAIVTHVLLYGKGYAIIHRDARTAQPIELELVHPQDVTVRMVEGTTTFVLEKRGTYLASDMLCIRNLYGISPIETHRELLGLAKAAQDYASEFFGSSGNMTGILSSKEPLKKEQLDIIKESWNNSGDRLGTKLLPFGFNYQRVGVDPSQAQMSEQRDFQNQEICRVFGVPPSLVGVQSNVTYSNTEQQAIQFAKYTIVPWTRKIEQEMNCKLVATEERVNTFTRFDLSDLLRGDSAARANYYDTLTKSGIISINEARAMEDMPPVENGSEHLVQVNQIALSSLPAFSAKLSESDAGN
;
A
#
# COMPACT_ATOMS: atom_id res chain seq x y z
N MET A 1 7.25 -41.66 1.45
CA MET A 1 7.59 -42.13 0.09
C MET A 1 7.17 -41.03 -0.87
N GLU A 2 8.08 -40.13 -1.17
CA GLU A 2 7.82 -39.03 -2.12
C GLU A 2 8.33 -39.49 -3.48
N GLY A 3 7.42 -39.51 -4.46
CA GLY A 3 7.66 -40.02 -5.80
C GLY A 3 8.56 -39.10 -6.66
N PRO A 4 9.30 -39.64 -7.62
CA PRO A 4 10.34 -38.96 -8.40
C PRO A 4 9.85 -38.14 -9.60
N TYR A 5 8.58 -37.68 -9.66
CA TYR A 5 7.98 -37.14 -10.89
C TYR A 5 8.07 -35.62 -11.09
N ILE A 6 8.75 -34.86 -10.22
CA ILE A 6 8.74 -33.37 -10.30
C ILE A 6 9.86 -32.80 -11.20
N TYR A 7 10.83 -33.60 -11.67
CA TYR A 7 12.04 -33.08 -12.33
C TYR A 7 12.05 -33.08 -13.87
N LEU A 8 11.01 -33.54 -14.54
CA LEU A 8 11.10 -33.82 -15.98
C LEU A 8 10.89 -32.61 -16.93
N HIS A 9 10.41 -31.45 -16.44
CA HIS A 9 10.14 -30.28 -17.30
C HIS A 9 10.81 -28.96 -16.86
N MET A 10 11.88 -29.03 -16.09
CA MET A 10 12.60 -27.81 -15.69
C MET A 10 13.68 -27.46 -16.72
N ASN A 11 13.67 -26.20 -17.21
CA ASN A 11 14.72 -25.63 -18.03
C ASN A 11 16.07 -25.63 -17.27
N TRP A 12 17.20 -25.71 -18.03
CA TRP A 12 18.56 -25.70 -17.49
C TRP A 12 18.78 -24.57 -16.46
N PHE A 13 18.27 -23.37 -16.71
CA PHE A 13 18.34 -22.21 -15.82
C PHE A 13 17.57 -22.40 -14.50
N GLN A 14 16.41 -23.02 -14.57
CA GLN A 14 15.62 -23.37 -13.38
C GLN A 14 16.33 -24.43 -12.52
N ARG A 15 17.01 -25.39 -13.15
CA ARG A 15 17.85 -26.40 -12.43
C ARG A 15 19.06 -25.78 -11.76
N MET A 16 19.69 -24.77 -12.38
CA MET A 16 20.83 -24.04 -11.80
C MET A 16 20.39 -23.23 -10.56
N LEU A 17 19.26 -22.52 -10.64
CA LEU A 17 18.71 -21.77 -9.51
C LEU A 17 18.22 -22.67 -8.36
N THR A 18 17.67 -23.84 -8.68
CA THR A 18 17.26 -24.83 -7.66
C THR A 18 18.47 -25.43 -6.93
N ARG A 19 19.60 -25.64 -7.63
CA ARG A 19 20.88 -26.05 -7.02
C ARG A 19 21.50 -24.97 -6.14
N ALA A 20 21.24 -23.69 -6.43
CA ALA A 20 21.64 -22.54 -5.61
C ALA A 20 20.69 -22.26 -4.43
N GLY A 21 19.74 -23.16 -4.16
CA GLY A 21 18.76 -23.00 -3.08
C GLY A 21 17.55 -22.12 -3.40
N PHE A 22 17.46 -21.58 -4.62
CA PHE A 22 16.30 -20.82 -5.07
C PHE A 22 15.23 -21.75 -5.63
N ARG A 23 14.15 -21.95 -4.92
CA ARG A 23 12.93 -22.60 -5.44
C ARG A 23 12.08 -21.57 -6.17
N ILE A 24 12.12 -21.59 -7.51
CA ILE A 24 11.22 -20.81 -8.36
C ILE A 24 9.92 -21.60 -8.50
N GLY A 25 8.96 -21.32 -7.65
CA GLY A 25 7.60 -21.82 -7.75
C GLY A 25 6.63 -20.69 -7.47
N TYR A 26 5.69 -20.48 -8.37
CA TYR A 26 4.56 -19.52 -8.21
C TYR A 26 3.51 -20.01 -7.18
N THR A 27 3.82 -21.03 -6.46
CA THR A 27 2.99 -21.54 -5.38
C THR A 27 3.46 -20.96 -4.05
N ASN A 28 2.65 -21.00 -3.03
CA ASN A 28 3.08 -20.90 -1.65
C ASN A 28 4.30 -21.82 -1.50
N ALA A 29 5.49 -21.27 -1.77
CA ALA A 29 6.70 -22.07 -1.76
C ALA A 29 6.88 -22.56 -0.33
N PRO A 30 6.71 -23.88 -0.04
CA PRO A 30 6.78 -24.37 1.32
C PRO A 30 8.15 -24.13 1.95
N GLY A 31 9.16 -23.76 1.14
CA GLY A 31 10.53 -23.53 1.56
C GLY A 31 10.83 -22.14 2.09
N PHE A 32 10.23 -21.08 1.55
CA PHE A 32 10.49 -19.71 2.02
C PHE A 32 9.56 -19.32 3.18
N THR A 33 8.29 -19.73 3.10
CA THR A 33 7.30 -19.47 4.16
C THR A 33 7.41 -20.41 5.35
N SER A 34 7.98 -21.63 5.20
CA SER A 34 8.18 -22.53 6.32
C SER A 34 9.23 -22.05 7.32
N HIS A 35 10.22 -21.28 6.87
CA HIS A 35 11.17 -20.61 7.77
C HIS A 35 10.55 -19.39 8.47
N LEU A 36 9.46 -18.81 7.93
CA LEU A 36 8.76 -17.68 8.52
C LEU A 36 7.60 -18.13 9.43
N ARG A 37 7.01 -19.31 9.17
CA ARG A 37 5.93 -19.88 9.99
C ARG A 37 6.53 -20.74 11.11
N GLY A 38 6.58 -20.23 12.32
CA GLY A 38 6.85 -21.13 13.44
C GLY A 38 7.70 -20.58 14.59
N TYR A 39 8.23 -19.38 14.46
CA TYR A 39 8.96 -18.78 15.57
C TYR A 39 8.22 -17.52 16.03
N GLY A 40 7.89 -17.47 17.32
CA GLY A 40 7.50 -16.23 17.99
C GLY A 40 8.59 -15.18 17.77
N THR A 41 8.25 -13.90 17.90
CA THR A 41 9.25 -12.84 17.84
C THR A 41 10.20 -12.92 19.02
N THR A 42 11.43 -12.43 18.85
CA THR A 42 12.42 -12.31 19.96
C THR A 42 11.89 -11.42 21.08
N SER A 43 10.98 -10.51 20.80
CA SER A 43 10.27 -9.69 21.79
C SER A 43 9.18 -10.43 22.59
N GLY A 44 8.92 -11.72 22.27
CA GLY A 44 7.89 -12.54 22.94
C GLY A 44 6.46 -12.27 22.45
N VAL A 45 6.25 -11.35 21.51
CA VAL A 45 4.94 -11.05 20.93
C VAL A 45 4.64 -11.99 19.77
N ASN A 46 3.48 -12.65 19.80
CA ASN A 46 3.03 -13.43 18.65
C ASN A 46 2.37 -12.49 17.63
N MET A 47 3.12 -12.09 16.60
CA MET A 47 2.67 -11.08 15.63
C MET A 47 1.81 -11.71 14.53
N ASP A 48 0.54 -11.33 14.49
CA ASP A 48 -0.42 -11.63 13.43
C ASP A 48 -0.94 -10.34 12.77
N VAL A 49 -1.86 -10.48 11.82
CA VAL A 49 -2.42 -9.34 11.09
C VAL A 49 -3.25 -8.45 12.01
N ASP A 50 -4.03 -9.02 12.93
CA ASP A 50 -4.92 -8.26 13.81
C ASP A 50 -4.10 -7.44 14.81
N ILE A 51 -3.06 -8.03 15.39
CA ILE A 51 -2.15 -7.33 16.30
C ILE A 51 -1.36 -6.26 15.55
N ALA A 52 -0.90 -6.55 14.33
CA ALA A 52 -0.19 -5.57 13.51
C ALA A 52 -1.06 -4.36 13.16
N MET A 53 -2.34 -4.58 12.83
CA MET A 53 -3.32 -3.51 12.57
C MET A 53 -3.66 -2.69 13.83
N GLY A 54 -3.42 -3.23 15.03
CA GLY A 54 -3.49 -2.49 16.28
C GLY A 54 -2.38 -1.45 16.46
N LEU A 55 -1.31 -1.50 15.66
CA LEU A 55 -0.28 -0.46 15.62
C LEU A 55 -0.76 0.69 14.71
N SER A 56 -0.91 1.89 15.30
CA SER A 56 -1.44 3.08 14.60
C SER A 56 -0.70 3.40 13.30
N THR A 57 0.61 3.23 13.26
CA THR A 57 1.44 3.50 12.09
C THR A 57 1.20 2.47 10.98
N VAL A 58 1.00 1.18 11.32
CA VAL A 58 0.63 0.14 10.35
C VAL A 58 -0.72 0.45 9.75
N TYR A 59 -1.73 0.71 10.60
CA TYR A 59 -3.06 1.10 10.16
C TYR A 59 -3.03 2.30 9.22
N ALA A 60 -2.33 3.38 9.63
CA ALA A 60 -2.23 4.59 8.84
C ALA A 60 -1.55 4.36 7.47
N CYS A 61 -0.49 3.55 7.41
CA CYS A 61 0.19 3.21 6.16
C CYS A 61 -0.71 2.39 5.23
N VAL A 62 -1.35 1.33 5.76
CA VAL A 62 -2.24 0.47 4.97
C VAL A 62 -3.42 1.27 4.45
N HIS A 63 -4.09 2.03 5.32
CA HIS A 63 -5.21 2.89 4.91
C HIS A 63 -4.78 3.94 3.89
N ARG A 64 -3.63 4.60 4.07
CA ARG A 64 -3.14 5.61 3.12
C ARG A 64 -2.92 5.04 1.73
N VAL A 65 -2.28 3.87 1.59
CA VAL A 65 -2.06 3.25 0.28
C VAL A 65 -3.36 2.75 -0.31
N ALA A 66 -4.19 2.05 0.46
CA ALA A 66 -5.44 1.46 -0.02
C ALA A 66 -6.44 2.54 -0.46
N SER A 67 -6.67 3.56 0.36
CA SER A 67 -7.57 4.67 0.04
C SER A 67 -7.08 5.50 -1.14
N THR A 68 -5.74 5.71 -1.26
CA THR A 68 -5.19 6.45 -2.40
C THR A 68 -5.37 5.70 -3.72
N VAL A 69 -5.24 4.37 -3.73
CA VAL A 69 -5.53 3.57 -4.94
C VAL A 69 -7.02 3.54 -5.23
N ALA A 70 -7.86 3.36 -4.21
CA ALA A 70 -9.30 3.23 -4.35
C ALA A 70 -10.00 4.51 -4.86
N GLN A 71 -9.46 5.69 -4.53
CA GLN A 71 -10.01 6.97 -5.00
C GLN A 71 -9.72 7.26 -6.48
N LEU A 72 -8.75 6.55 -7.10
CA LEU A 72 -8.39 6.79 -8.50
C LEU A 72 -9.49 6.30 -9.43
N HIS A 73 -9.87 7.16 -10.37
CA HIS A 73 -10.81 6.78 -11.40
C HIS A 73 -10.20 5.72 -12.33
N VAL A 74 -11.00 4.72 -12.73
CA VAL A 74 -10.57 3.65 -13.64
C VAL A 74 -11.35 3.77 -14.94
N ASP A 75 -10.62 3.94 -16.04
CA ASP A 75 -11.19 4.03 -17.39
C ASP A 75 -10.94 2.75 -18.20
N VAL A 76 -11.89 2.45 -19.08
CA VAL A 76 -11.68 1.55 -20.22
C VAL A 76 -11.35 2.41 -21.44
N LEU A 77 -10.21 2.15 -22.05
CA LEU A 77 -9.67 2.95 -23.14
C LEU A 77 -9.47 2.10 -24.39
N ARG A 78 -9.72 2.70 -25.57
CA ARG A 78 -9.39 2.11 -26.88
C ARG A 78 -8.30 2.93 -27.55
N ARG A 79 -7.28 2.26 -28.06
CA ARG A 79 -6.26 2.90 -28.92
C ARG A 79 -6.87 3.16 -30.30
N ASN A 80 -6.79 4.42 -30.73
CA ASN A 80 -7.23 4.86 -32.04
C ASN A 80 -6.17 5.80 -32.64
N ASN A 81 -5.42 5.35 -33.65
CA ASN A 81 -4.45 6.16 -34.40
C ASN A 81 -3.48 7.01 -33.57
N GLY A 82 -2.94 6.44 -32.48
CA GLY A 82 -1.96 7.13 -31.61
C GLY A 82 -2.58 7.89 -30.43
N SER A 83 -3.91 8.04 -30.37
CA SER A 83 -4.66 8.56 -29.23
C SER A 83 -5.35 7.43 -28.47
N SER A 84 -5.85 7.75 -27.28
CA SER A 84 -6.67 6.82 -26.47
C SER A 84 -8.05 7.46 -26.25
N GLU A 85 -9.10 6.73 -26.60
CA GLU A 85 -10.50 7.14 -26.46
C GLU A 85 -11.12 6.41 -25.28
N ARG A 86 -11.90 7.11 -24.44
CA ARG A 86 -12.65 6.52 -23.32
C ARG A 86 -13.88 5.77 -23.84
N LEU A 87 -14.15 4.60 -23.28
CA LEU A 87 -15.28 3.73 -23.62
C LEU A 87 -16.20 3.55 -22.40
N PRO A 88 -17.03 4.56 -22.06
CA PRO A 88 -17.92 4.45 -20.88
C PRO A 88 -19.02 3.39 -21.06
N ASP A 89 -19.40 3.09 -22.31
CA ASP A 89 -20.42 2.07 -22.62
C ASP A 89 -19.88 0.63 -22.65
N HIS A 90 -18.58 0.45 -22.39
CA HIS A 90 -17.99 -0.89 -22.39
C HIS A 90 -18.50 -1.71 -21.20
N PRO A 91 -18.91 -2.99 -21.40
CA PRO A 91 -19.48 -3.82 -20.32
C PRO A 91 -18.62 -3.89 -19.05
N ILE A 92 -17.30 -3.87 -19.21
CA ILE A 92 -16.34 -3.93 -18.09
C ILE A 92 -16.32 -2.61 -17.30
N TYR A 93 -16.69 -1.47 -17.90
CA TYR A 93 -16.59 -0.17 -17.23
C TYR A 93 -17.41 -0.13 -15.94
N ASN A 94 -18.68 -0.53 -16.00
CA ASN A 94 -19.53 -0.57 -14.80
C ASN A 94 -18.95 -1.50 -13.73
N LEU A 95 -18.38 -2.64 -14.14
CA LEU A 95 -17.80 -3.63 -13.26
C LEU A 95 -16.54 -3.15 -12.51
N ILE A 96 -15.71 -2.30 -13.12
CA ILE A 96 -14.45 -1.86 -12.49
C ILE A 96 -14.52 -0.46 -11.88
N ALA A 97 -15.42 0.40 -12.38
CA ALA A 97 -15.48 1.81 -12.00
C ALA A 97 -16.71 2.17 -11.14
N VAL A 98 -17.78 1.36 -11.14
CA VAL A 98 -19.03 1.69 -10.43
C VAL A 98 -19.38 0.65 -9.39
N GLU A 99 -19.74 -0.56 -9.80
CA GLU A 99 -20.25 -1.63 -8.93
C GLU A 99 -19.66 -2.99 -9.32
N PRO A 100 -18.50 -3.35 -8.75
CA PRO A 100 -17.87 -4.65 -9.00
C PRO A 100 -18.69 -5.84 -8.51
N GLN A 101 -19.40 -5.66 -7.41
CA GLN A 101 -20.24 -6.67 -6.77
C GLN A 101 -21.53 -6.01 -6.30
N PRO A 102 -22.70 -6.68 -6.39
CA PRO A 102 -23.96 -6.12 -5.92
C PRO A 102 -23.87 -5.57 -4.50
N GLY A 103 -24.19 -4.28 -4.34
CA GLY A 103 -24.15 -3.57 -3.07
C GLY A 103 -22.76 -3.15 -2.59
N ARG A 104 -21.73 -3.27 -3.43
CA ARG A 104 -20.36 -2.83 -3.11
C ARG A 104 -19.85 -1.86 -4.16
N THR A 105 -19.47 -0.66 -3.74
CA THR A 105 -18.89 0.36 -4.60
C THR A 105 -17.51 -0.06 -5.13
N ALA A 106 -17.09 0.49 -6.27
CA ALA A 106 -15.74 0.27 -6.78
C ALA A 106 -14.67 0.73 -5.78
N TYR A 107 -14.92 1.83 -5.07
CA TYR A 107 -14.02 2.32 -4.02
C TYR A 107 -13.80 1.26 -2.93
N ASP A 108 -14.88 0.75 -2.32
CA ASP A 108 -14.80 -0.25 -1.25
C ASP A 108 -14.15 -1.56 -1.71
N PHE A 109 -14.38 -1.93 -2.97
CA PHE A 109 -13.80 -3.12 -3.57
C PHE A 109 -12.28 -3.00 -3.73
N TRP A 110 -11.81 -1.91 -4.36
CA TRP A 110 -10.38 -1.69 -4.59
C TRP A 110 -9.63 -1.42 -3.29
N GLU A 111 -10.23 -0.69 -2.34
CA GLU A 111 -9.66 -0.52 -1.01
C GLU A 111 -9.46 -1.87 -0.30
N ALA A 112 -10.45 -2.74 -0.33
CA ALA A 112 -10.36 -4.07 0.28
C ALA A 112 -9.31 -4.96 -0.40
N ILE A 113 -9.27 -4.98 -1.74
CA ILE A 113 -8.25 -5.75 -2.50
C ILE A 113 -6.83 -5.28 -2.13
N VAL A 114 -6.57 -3.97 -2.14
CA VAL A 114 -5.26 -3.43 -1.81
C VAL A 114 -4.91 -3.70 -0.35
N THR A 115 -5.87 -3.54 0.56
CA THR A 115 -5.70 -3.89 1.98
C THR A 115 -5.31 -5.36 2.16
N HIS A 116 -5.99 -6.28 1.47
CA HIS A 116 -5.63 -7.70 1.51
C HIS A 116 -4.20 -7.94 1.00
N VAL A 117 -3.78 -7.27 -0.06
CA VAL A 117 -2.42 -7.41 -0.60
C VAL A 117 -1.38 -6.86 0.36
N LEU A 118 -1.64 -5.73 1.02
CA LEU A 118 -0.73 -5.13 1.98
C LEU A 118 -0.59 -5.94 3.27
N LEU A 119 -1.66 -6.61 3.70
CA LEU A 119 -1.66 -7.41 4.93
C LEU A 119 -1.24 -8.86 4.69
N TYR A 120 -1.80 -9.52 3.69
CA TYR A 120 -1.61 -10.95 3.43
C TYR A 120 -0.66 -11.24 2.25
N GLY A 121 -0.18 -10.20 1.57
CA GLY A 121 0.66 -10.30 0.38
C GLY A 121 -0.11 -10.64 -0.90
N LYS A 122 -1.41 -10.93 -0.81
CA LYS A 122 -2.28 -11.37 -1.92
C LYS A 122 -3.68 -10.83 -1.72
N GLY A 123 -4.32 -10.43 -2.83
CA GLY A 123 -5.73 -10.07 -2.88
C GLY A 123 -6.41 -10.87 -3.97
N TYR A 124 -7.62 -11.36 -3.70
CA TYR A 124 -8.36 -12.25 -4.60
C TYR A 124 -9.79 -11.79 -4.82
N ALA A 125 -10.26 -11.94 -6.07
CA ALA A 125 -11.69 -11.88 -6.38
C ALA A 125 -12.04 -12.92 -7.41
N ILE A 126 -13.20 -13.59 -7.26
CA ILE A 126 -13.75 -14.50 -8.25
C ILE A 126 -14.37 -13.67 -9.36
N ILE A 127 -14.11 -14.06 -10.61
CA ILE A 127 -14.71 -13.45 -11.80
C ILE A 127 -15.88 -14.31 -12.20
N HIS A 128 -17.09 -13.86 -11.91
CA HIS A 128 -18.29 -14.50 -12.43
C HIS A 128 -18.53 -14.05 -13.86
N ARG A 129 -18.81 -15.04 -14.74
CA ARG A 129 -19.03 -14.80 -16.16
C ARG A 129 -20.43 -15.24 -16.58
N ASP A 130 -20.99 -14.51 -17.50
CA ASP A 130 -22.23 -14.93 -18.17
C ASP A 130 -22.00 -16.23 -18.94
N ALA A 131 -22.86 -17.23 -18.73
CA ALA A 131 -22.71 -18.57 -19.30
C ALA A 131 -22.80 -18.62 -20.84
N ARG A 132 -23.44 -17.61 -21.45
CA ARG A 132 -23.66 -17.54 -22.90
C ARG A 132 -22.60 -16.72 -23.61
N THR A 133 -22.19 -15.56 -23.02
CA THR A 133 -21.27 -14.62 -23.65
C THR A 133 -19.86 -14.73 -23.11
N ALA A 134 -19.63 -15.46 -22.02
CA ALA A 134 -18.38 -15.54 -21.27
C ALA A 134 -17.85 -14.16 -20.77
N GLN A 135 -18.66 -13.10 -20.89
CA GLN A 135 -18.30 -11.78 -20.39
C GLN A 135 -18.31 -11.73 -18.85
N PRO A 136 -17.38 -11.02 -18.21
CA PRO A 136 -17.40 -10.83 -16.78
C PRO A 136 -18.60 -9.98 -16.37
N ILE A 137 -19.36 -10.44 -15.37
CA ILE A 137 -20.58 -9.79 -14.87
C ILE A 137 -20.47 -9.36 -13.41
N GLU A 138 -19.57 -9.98 -12.64
CA GLU A 138 -19.37 -9.68 -11.22
C GLU A 138 -17.95 -10.04 -10.79
N LEU A 139 -17.39 -9.26 -9.85
CA LEU A 139 -16.13 -9.50 -9.16
C LEU A 139 -16.41 -9.74 -7.68
N GLU A 140 -16.48 -11.00 -7.27
CA GLU A 140 -16.73 -11.35 -5.87
C GLU A 140 -15.43 -11.32 -5.06
N LEU A 141 -15.34 -10.43 -4.07
CA LEU A 141 -14.19 -10.33 -3.18
C LEU A 141 -14.05 -11.58 -2.31
N VAL A 142 -12.85 -12.15 -2.23
CA VAL A 142 -12.54 -13.33 -1.43
C VAL A 142 -11.44 -13.03 -0.43
N HIS A 143 -11.61 -13.51 0.81
CA HIS A 143 -10.59 -13.34 1.84
C HIS A 143 -9.36 -14.22 1.52
N PRO A 144 -8.12 -13.69 1.60
CA PRO A 144 -6.93 -14.43 1.21
C PRO A 144 -6.67 -15.72 1.99
N GLN A 145 -7.15 -15.81 3.23
CA GLN A 145 -7.01 -17.00 4.06
C GLN A 145 -7.88 -18.17 3.59
N ASP A 146 -8.99 -17.88 2.87
CA ASP A 146 -9.90 -18.90 2.35
C ASP A 146 -9.39 -19.52 1.04
N VAL A 147 -8.31 -18.96 0.45
CA VAL A 147 -7.80 -19.37 -0.86
C VAL A 147 -6.51 -20.16 -0.72
N THR A 148 -6.55 -21.43 -1.14
CA THR A 148 -5.36 -22.26 -1.30
C THR A 148 -4.97 -22.35 -2.77
N VAL A 149 -3.75 -21.96 -3.09
CA VAL A 149 -3.22 -22.04 -4.47
C VAL A 149 -2.55 -23.39 -4.67
N ARG A 150 -3.00 -24.12 -5.69
CA ARG A 150 -2.41 -25.41 -6.11
C ARG A 150 -1.98 -25.37 -7.57
N MET A 151 -0.99 -26.15 -7.92
CA MET A 151 -0.60 -26.37 -9.30
C MET A 151 -1.02 -27.80 -9.68
N VAL A 152 -1.93 -27.90 -10.64
CA VAL A 152 -2.42 -29.18 -11.17
C VAL A 152 -2.03 -29.23 -12.64
N GLU A 153 -1.26 -30.22 -13.04
CA GLU A 153 -0.80 -30.42 -14.43
C GLU A 153 -0.20 -29.17 -15.10
N GLY A 154 0.56 -28.38 -14.33
CA GLY A 154 1.18 -27.15 -14.83
C GLY A 154 0.26 -25.92 -14.84
N THR A 155 -1.03 -26.09 -14.51
CA THR A 155 -1.99 -25.00 -14.43
C THR A 155 -2.21 -24.57 -12.98
N THR A 156 -2.16 -23.26 -12.74
CA THR A 156 -2.47 -22.71 -11.42
C THR A 156 -3.97 -22.75 -11.18
N THR A 157 -4.37 -23.39 -10.08
CA THR A 157 -5.77 -23.47 -9.63
C THR A 157 -5.91 -22.89 -8.23
N PHE A 158 -7.06 -22.30 -7.96
CA PHE A 158 -7.40 -21.68 -6.68
C PHE A 158 -8.52 -22.53 -6.04
N VAL A 159 -8.23 -23.08 -4.88
CA VAL A 159 -9.16 -23.94 -4.13
C VAL A 159 -9.71 -23.13 -2.96
N LEU A 160 -11.03 -22.97 -2.92
CA LEU A 160 -11.78 -22.42 -1.81
C LEU A 160 -12.47 -23.57 -1.08
N GLU A 161 -12.19 -23.75 0.22
CA GLU A 161 -12.60 -24.92 0.99
C GLU A 161 -14.11 -25.24 0.93
N LYS A 162 -14.96 -24.20 0.79
CA LYS A 162 -16.43 -24.37 0.79
C LYS A 162 -17.09 -24.13 -0.57
N ARG A 163 -16.33 -23.70 -1.59
CA ARG A 163 -16.88 -23.17 -2.85
C ARG A 163 -16.33 -23.88 -4.09
N GLY A 164 -15.31 -24.73 -3.94
CA GLY A 164 -14.74 -25.51 -5.05
C GLY A 164 -13.42 -24.95 -5.58
N THR A 165 -13.11 -25.36 -6.82
CA THR A 165 -11.84 -25.03 -7.48
C THR A 165 -12.08 -24.12 -8.66
N TYR A 166 -11.33 -23.04 -8.75
CA TYR A 166 -11.39 -22.03 -9.81
C TYR A 166 -10.10 -22.05 -10.63
N LEU A 167 -10.22 -21.83 -11.93
CA LEU A 167 -9.09 -21.67 -12.83
C LEU A 167 -8.47 -20.29 -12.69
N ALA A 168 -7.24 -20.14 -13.17
CA ALA A 168 -6.56 -18.83 -13.17
C ALA A 168 -7.28 -17.78 -14.03
N SER A 169 -8.08 -18.19 -15.03
CA SER A 169 -8.93 -17.31 -15.86
C SER A 169 -10.07 -16.66 -15.07
N ASP A 170 -10.55 -17.36 -14.03
CA ASP A 170 -11.76 -16.98 -13.29
C ASP A 170 -11.44 -16.42 -11.89
N MET A 171 -10.17 -16.12 -11.65
CA MET A 171 -9.69 -15.53 -10.39
C MET A 171 -8.82 -14.31 -10.65
N LEU A 172 -9.26 -13.14 -10.26
CA LEU A 172 -8.42 -11.96 -10.17
C LEU A 172 -7.44 -12.14 -9.01
N CYS A 173 -6.13 -12.02 -9.24
CA CYS A 173 -5.11 -12.30 -8.24
C CYS A 173 -4.02 -11.24 -8.26
N ILE A 174 -4.12 -10.27 -7.36
CA ILE A 174 -3.12 -9.22 -7.19
C ILE A 174 -2.14 -9.64 -6.09
N ARG A 175 -0.85 -9.54 -6.36
CA ARG A 175 0.20 -10.02 -5.46
C ARG A 175 1.22 -8.93 -5.16
N ASN A 176 1.66 -8.89 -3.92
CA ASN A 176 2.86 -8.17 -3.53
C ASN A 176 4.12 -8.92 -4.03
N LEU A 177 5.30 -8.54 -3.58
CA LEU A 177 6.56 -9.24 -3.90
C LEU A 177 6.42 -10.73 -3.58
N TYR A 178 6.39 -11.57 -4.61
CA TYR A 178 6.17 -13.01 -4.54
C TYR A 178 4.89 -13.47 -3.80
N GLY A 179 3.95 -12.55 -3.52
CA GLY A 179 2.75 -12.87 -2.74
C GLY A 179 3.03 -13.20 -1.27
N ILE A 180 4.08 -12.62 -0.70
CA ILE A 180 4.48 -12.78 0.69
C ILE A 180 3.89 -11.64 1.51
N SER A 181 3.37 -11.95 2.70
CA SER A 181 2.84 -10.94 3.62
C SER A 181 3.97 -10.04 4.15
N PRO A 182 3.85 -8.71 4.03
CA PRO A 182 4.77 -7.78 4.69
C PRO A 182 4.78 -7.96 6.21
N ILE A 183 3.63 -8.29 6.81
CA ILE A 183 3.50 -8.52 8.26
C ILE A 183 4.32 -9.75 8.69
N GLU A 184 4.20 -10.87 7.96
CA GLU A 184 4.97 -12.08 8.26
C GLU A 184 6.47 -11.86 8.08
N THR A 185 6.87 -11.10 7.05
CA THR A 185 8.28 -10.85 6.74
C THR A 185 8.94 -9.93 7.78
N HIS A 186 8.22 -8.93 8.27
CA HIS A 186 8.76 -7.93 9.19
C HIS A 186 8.22 -8.10 10.64
N ARG A 187 7.82 -9.31 11.00
CA ARG A 187 7.24 -9.61 12.31
C ARG A 187 8.14 -9.22 13.49
N GLU A 188 9.46 -9.32 13.35
CA GLU A 188 10.40 -8.91 14.40
C GLU A 188 10.35 -7.41 14.66
N LEU A 189 10.32 -6.60 13.59
CA LEU A 189 10.17 -5.15 13.68
C LEU A 189 8.84 -4.78 14.34
N LEU A 190 7.75 -5.37 13.85
CA LEU A 190 6.40 -5.11 14.37
C LEU A 190 6.23 -5.60 15.81
N GLY A 191 6.81 -6.76 16.14
CA GLY A 191 6.83 -7.33 17.48
C GLY A 191 7.57 -6.44 18.47
N LEU A 192 8.69 -5.86 18.06
CA LEU A 192 9.42 -4.91 18.87
C LEU A 192 8.61 -3.62 19.11
N ALA A 193 7.95 -3.09 18.07
CA ALA A 193 7.09 -1.92 18.18
C ALA A 193 5.91 -2.17 19.14
N LYS A 194 5.28 -3.35 19.05
CA LYS A 194 4.19 -3.75 19.95
C LYS A 194 4.69 -3.92 21.40
N ALA A 195 5.81 -4.59 21.61
CA ALA A 195 6.39 -4.77 22.94
C ALA A 195 6.74 -3.41 23.60
N ALA A 196 7.27 -2.46 22.83
CA ALA A 196 7.55 -1.12 23.31
C ALA A 196 6.26 -0.36 23.68
N GLN A 197 5.19 -0.53 22.90
CA GLN A 197 3.86 0.04 23.20
C GLN A 197 3.27 -0.57 24.48
N ASP A 198 3.35 -1.89 24.63
CA ASP A 198 2.83 -2.61 25.79
C ASP A 198 3.57 -2.21 27.07
N TYR A 199 4.91 -2.15 26.99
CA TYR A 199 5.74 -1.68 28.10
C TYR A 199 5.35 -0.26 28.53
N ALA A 200 5.19 0.67 27.57
CA ALA A 200 4.75 2.00 27.88
C ALA A 200 3.36 2.03 28.52
N SER A 201 2.42 1.24 28.00
CA SER A 201 1.07 1.13 28.54
C SER A 201 1.05 0.59 29.96
N GLU A 202 1.84 -0.43 30.25
CA GLU A 202 2.00 -1.03 31.57
C GLU A 202 2.65 -0.04 32.55
N PHE A 203 3.71 0.65 32.10
CA PHE A 203 4.38 1.67 32.89
C PHE A 203 3.44 2.81 33.30
N PHE A 204 2.70 3.39 32.36
CA PHE A 204 1.76 4.46 32.66
C PHE A 204 0.51 3.95 33.40
N GLY A 205 0.04 2.72 33.09
CA GLY A 205 -1.10 2.09 33.74
C GLY A 205 -0.84 1.74 35.21
N SER A 206 0.41 1.43 35.56
CA SER A 206 0.82 1.16 36.95
C SER A 206 1.18 2.43 37.72
N SER A 207 0.85 3.62 37.20
CA SER A 207 1.17 4.93 37.80
C SER A 207 2.68 5.19 37.99
N GLY A 208 3.50 4.63 37.10
CA GLY A 208 4.95 4.75 37.21
C GLY A 208 5.54 3.99 38.40
N ASN A 209 4.77 3.07 38.98
CA ASN A 209 5.23 2.21 40.06
C ASN A 209 6.32 1.28 39.53
N MET A 210 7.56 1.75 39.58
CA MET A 210 8.70 0.94 39.24
C MET A 210 8.84 -0.21 40.21
N THR A 211 9.15 -1.37 39.70
CA THR A 211 9.52 -2.54 40.48
C THR A 211 10.66 -2.17 41.42
N GLY A 212 10.43 -2.22 42.70
CA GLY A 212 11.44 -1.93 43.69
C GLY A 212 11.64 -3.12 44.63
N ILE A 213 12.79 -3.15 45.24
CA ILE A 213 13.08 -4.12 46.29
C ILE A 213 12.77 -3.47 47.65
N LEU A 214 11.87 -4.11 48.39
CA LEU A 214 11.63 -3.77 49.77
C LEU A 214 12.58 -4.61 50.63
N SER A 215 13.59 -3.99 51.19
CA SER A 215 14.56 -4.67 52.07
C SER A 215 14.29 -4.35 53.53
N SER A 216 14.40 -5.36 54.41
CA SER A 216 14.37 -5.21 55.87
C SER A 216 15.75 -5.50 56.43
N LYS A 217 16.15 -4.79 57.46
CA LYS A 217 17.39 -5.04 58.20
C LYS A 217 17.25 -6.28 59.14
N GLU A 218 16.03 -6.64 59.51
CA GLU A 218 15.77 -7.75 60.38
C GLU A 218 15.09 -8.93 59.64
N PRO A 219 15.39 -10.17 59.99
CA PRO A 219 14.72 -11.34 59.40
C PRO A 219 13.26 -11.37 59.74
N LEU A 220 12.38 -11.48 58.74
CA LEU A 220 10.94 -11.49 58.88
C LEU A 220 10.41 -12.93 58.89
N LYS A 221 9.38 -13.15 59.73
CA LYS A 221 8.59 -14.38 59.71
C LYS A 221 7.67 -14.39 58.48
N LYS A 222 7.33 -15.59 58.01
CA LYS A 222 6.52 -15.80 56.81
C LYS A 222 5.18 -15.06 56.86
N GLU A 223 4.50 -15.12 58.02
CA GLU A 223 3.23 -14.46 58.30
C GLU A 223 3.32 -12.93 58.17
N GLN A 224 4.45 -12.33 58.57
CA GLN A 224 4.69 -10.89 58.45
C GLN A 224 4.95 -10.49 56.98
N LEU A 225 5.63 -11.34 56.23
CA LEU A 225 5.86 -11.14 54.78
C LEU A 225 4.54 -11.16 53.98
N ASP A 226 3.62 -12.06 54.35
CA ASP A 226 2.33 -12.18 53.67
C ASP A 226 1.43 -10.95 53.95
N ILE A 227 1.39 -10.47 55.20
CA ILE A 227 0.67 -9.24 55.57
C ILE A 227 1.22 -8.03 54.84
N ILE A 228 2.56 -7.89 54.72
CA ILE A 228 3.18 -6.77 54.03
C ILE A 228 2.91 -6.84 52.54
N LYS A 229 2.98 -8.02 51.92
CA LYS A 229 2.64 -8.21 50.50
C LYS A 229 1.18 -7.83 50.25
N GLU A 230 0.27 -8.29 51.09
CA GLU A 230 -1.14 -8.00 50.96
C GLU A 230 -1.45 -6.50 51.15
N SER A 231 -0.87 -5.86 52.15
CA SER A 231 -0.96 -4.42 52.37
C SER A 231 -0.37 -3.61 51.23
N TRP A 232 0.77 -4.08 50.63
CA TRP A 232 1.42 -3.42 49.53
C TRP A 232 0.62 -3.51 48.23
N ASN A 233 -0.01 -4.65 47.97
CA ASN A 233 -0.78 -4.91 46.75
C ASN A 233 -2.22 -4.36 46.85
N ASN A 234 -2.83 -4.38 48.04
CA ASN A 234 -4.21 -3.98 48.26
C ASN A 234 -4.40 -2.47 48.52
N SER A 235 -3.32 -1.67 48.46
CA SER A 235 -3.47 -0.22 48.53
C SER A 235 -4.24 0.25 47.30
N GLY A 236 -5.56 0.36 47.39
CA GLY A 236 -6.48 0.69 46.30
C GLY A 236 -6.31 2.10 45.71
N ASP A 237 -5.40 2.89 46.28
CA ASP A 237 -5.09 4.23 45.81
C ASP A 237 -3.86 4.17 44.89
N ARG A 238 -4.09 4.15 43.58
CA ARG A 238 -3.02 4.08 42.58
C ARG A 238 -2.01 5.24 42.68
N LEU A 239 -2.38 6.35 43.30
CA LEU A 239 -1.56 7.55 43.49
C LEU A 239 -1.21 7.84 44.96
N GLY A 240 -1.63 6.97 45.88
CA GLY A 240 -1.43 7.15 47.32
C GLY A 240 0.02 6.97 47.78
N THR A 241 0.44 7.79 48.76
CA THR A 241 1.75 7.62 49.41
C THR A 241 1.75 6.33 50.22
N LYS A 242 2.63 5.39 49.89
CA LYS A 242 2.77 4.13 50.65
C LYS A 242 3.64 4.39 51.88
N LEU A 243 3.07 4.07 53.07
CA LEU A 243 3.82 4.16 54.34
C LEU A 243 4.62 2.87 54.52
N LEU A 244 5.93 3.03 54.72
CA LEU A 244 6.83 1.94 55.03
C LEU A 244 6.90 1.78 56.55
N PRO A 245 6.72 0.56 57.11
CA PRO A 245 6.97 0.30 58.54
C PRO A 245 8.43 0.59 58.89
N PHE A 246 8.65 0.90 60.16
CA PHE A 246 10.00 1.19 60.67
C PHE A 246 10.95 0.03 60.40
N GLY A 247 12.12 0.29 59.82
CA GLY A 247 13.12 -0.71 59.50
C GLY A 247 13.10 -1.21 58.05
N PHE A 248 12.13 -0.80 57.23
CA PHE A 248 12.11 -1.11 55.80
C PHE A 248 12.75 -0.01 54.98
N ASN A 249 13.51 -0.42 53.99
CA ASN A 249 14.05 0.47 52.97
C ASN A 249 13.55 0.06 51.61
N TYR A 250 13.01 1.02 50.86
CA TYR A 250 12.58 0.82 49.46
C TYR A 250 13.70 1.28 48.53
N GLN A 251 14.24 0.36 47.78
CA GLN A 251 15.22 0.65 46.76
C GLN A 251 14.60 0.47 45.39
N ARG A 252 14.54 1.52 44.63
CA ARG A 252 14.06 1.49 43.24
C ARG A 252 15.02 0.68 42.41
N VAL A 253 14.52 -0.40 41.76
CA VAL A 253 15.27 -1.24 40.83
C VAL A 253 14.60 -1.07 39.47
N GLY A 254 15.19 -0.27 38.60
CA GLY A 254 14.68 -0.04 37.25
C GLY A 254 15.41 1.13 36.60
N VAL A 255 15.46 1.09 35.29
CA VAL A 255 15.95 2.21 34.47
C VAL A 255 14.83 3.25 34.37
N ASP A 256 15.12 4.50 34.61
CA ASP A 256 14.17 5.58 34.38
C ASP A 256 13.85 5.66 32.88
N PRO A 257 12.58 5.52 32.49
CA PRO A 257 12.19 5.56 31.08
C PRO A 257 12.52 6.88 30.38
N SER A 258 12.63 7.98 31.14
CA SER A 258 13.07 9.27 30.59
C SER A 258 14.54 9.23 30.13
N GLN A 259 15.33 8.35 30.72
CA GLN A 259 16.73 8.13 30.37
C GLN A 259 16.87 7.06 29.26
N ALA A 260 15.82 6.32 28.96
CA ALA A 260 15.87 5.17 28.04
C ALA A 260 15.70 5.56 26.58
N GLN A 261 15.68 6.83 26.21
CA GLN A 261 15.50 7.27 24.81
C GLN A 261 14.28 6.61 24.10
N MET A 262 13.23 6.30 24.88
CA MET A 262 12.06 5.55 24.38
C MET A 262 11.32 6.30 23.27
N SER A 263 11.32 7.63 23.34
CA SER A 263 10.66 8.46 22.32
C SER A 263 11.38 8.34 20.97
N GLU A 264 12.71 8.50 20.98
CA GLU A 264 13.52 8.38 19.75
C GLU A 264 13.44 6.97 19.14
N GLN A 265 13.43 5.95 20.00
CA GLN A 265 13.28 4.56 19.52
C GLN A 265 11.92 4.31 18.91
N ARG A 266 10.82 4.84 19.48
CA ARG A 266 9.48 4.75 18.90
C ARG A 266 9.39 5.50 17.57
N ASP A 267 9.97 6.66 17.47
CA ASP A 267 10.00 7.43 16.22
C ASP A 267 10.78 6.69 15.15
N PHE A 268 11.91 6.09 15.48
CA PHE A 268 12.66 5.23 14.57
C PHE A 268 11.83 4.02 14.11
N GLN A 269 11.15 3.31 15.01
CA GLN A 269 10.31 2.18 14.66
C GLN A 269 9.14 2.59 13.74
N ASN A 270 8.51 3.72 14.02
CA ASN A 270 7.45 4.25 13.16
C ASN A 270 7.96 4.56 11.76
N GLN A 271 9.17 5.12 11.62
CA GLN A 271 9.80 5.37 10.33
C GLN A 271 10.13 4.06 9.58
N GLU A 272 10.61 3.03 10.30
CA GLU A 272 10.85 1.71 9.72
C GLU A 272 9.55 1.07 9.21
N ILE A 273 8.44 1.18 9.95
CA ILE A 273 7.12 0.70 9.49
C ILE A 273 6.70 1.45 8.22
N CYS A 274 6.85 2.77 8.18
CA CYS A 274 6.58 3.57 6.98
C CYS A 274 7.40 3.09 5.77
N ARG A 275 8.66 2.72 5.98
CA ARG A 275 9.56 2.18 4.96
C ARG A 275 9.06 0.84 4.40
N VAL A 276 8.56 -0.05 5.25
CA VAL A 276 8.01 -1.36 4.84
C VAL A 276 6.85 -1.19 3.84
N PHE A 277 5.97 -0.22 4.08
CA PHE A 277 4.82 0.06 3.23
C PHE A 277 5.10 1.07 2.11
N GLY A 278 6.29 1.67 2.07
CA GLY A 278 6.67 2.68 1.09
C GLY A 278 5.90 3.99 1.23
N VAL A 279 5.47 4.34 2.44
CA VAL A 279 4.73 5.57 2.74
C VAL A 279 5.66 6.58 3.40
N PRO A 280 5.76 7.82 2.88
CA PRO A 280 6.52 8.87 3.56
C PRO A 280 5.98 9.13 4.96
N PRO A 281 6.85 9.24 5.99
CA PRO A 281 6.44 9.44 7.38
C PRO A 281 5.56 10.68 7.60
N SER A 282 5.75 11.73 6.81
CA SER A 282 4.94 12.95 6.86
C SER A 282 3.48 12.74 6.50
N LEU A 283 3.19 11.79 5.57
CA LEU A 283 1.82 11.51 5.13
C LEU A 283 0.98 10.73 6.15
N VAL A 284 1.63 10.18 7.15
CA VAL A 284 0.99 9.43 8.27
C VAL A 284 1.21 10.11 9.63
N GLY A 285 1.73 11.35 9.61
CA GLY A 285 1.87 12.15 10.82
C GLY A 285 3.02 11.74 11.76
N VAL A 286 3.98 10.96 11.29
CA VAL A 286 5.13 10.50 12.08
C VAL A 286 6.25 11.55 12.15
N GLN A 287 6.28 12.50 11.23
CA GLN A 287 7.31 13.55 11.16
C GLN A 287 6.68 14.92 11.33
N SER A 288 7.11 15.69 12.35
CA SER A 288 6.55 17.00 12.72
C SER A 288 7.24 18.21 12.07
N ASN A 289 8.49 18.07 11.61
CA ASN A 289 9.31 19.19 11.11
C ASN A 289 9.47 19.16 9.58
N VAL A 290 8.35 19.22 8.84
CA VAL A 290 8.39 19.23 7.37
C VAL A 290 7.95 20.60 6.85
N THR A 291 8.78 21.21 6.00
CA THR A 291 8.41 22.44 5.27
C THR A 291 7.40 22.10 4.18
N TYR A 292 6.54 23.05 3.84
CA TYR A 292 5.44 22.86 2.88
C TYR A 292 5.92 22.32 1.52
N SER A 293 7.02 22.85 0.99
CA SER A 293 7.63 22.36 -0.26
C SER A 293 8.13 20.91 -0.20
N ASN A 294 8.61 20.46 0.97
CA ASN A 294 9.02 19.07 1.16
C ASN A 294 7.84 18.11 1.18
N THR A 295 6.70 18.55 1.74
CA THR A 295 5.48 17.73 1.78
C THR A 295 4.93 17.45 0.39
N GLU A 296 4.90 18.45 -0.49
CA GLU A 296 4.48 18.30 -1.87
C GLU A 296 5.39 17.34 -2.65
N GLN A 297 6.70 17.50 -2.53
CA GLN A 297 7.66 16.59 -3.15
C GLN A 297 7.50 15.15 -2.65
N GLN A 298 7.25 14.96 -1.36
CA GLN A 298 7.01 13.64 -0.78
C GLN A 298 5.70 13.03 -1.28
N ALA A 299 4.65 13.84 -1.47
CA ALA A 299 3.39 13.37 -2.07
C ALA A 299 3.60 12.89 -3.52
N ILE A 300 4.34 13.64 -4.33
CA ILE A 300 4.69 13.25 -5.71
C ILE A 300 5.55 11.99 -5.71
N GLN A 301 6.54 11.86 -4.81
CA GLN A 301 7.34 10.65 -4.67
C GLN A 301 6.49 9.44 -4.27
N PHE A 302 5.58 9.60 -3.32
CA PHE A 302 4.63 8.57 -2.93
C PHE A 302 3.76 8.12 -4.11
N ALA A 303 3.20 9.06 -4.85
CA ALA A 303 2.45 8.77 -6.05
C ALA A 303 3.29 7.96 -7.05
N LYS A 304 4.49 8.42 -7.39
CA LYS A 304 5.34 7.85 -8.42
C LYS A 304 5.94 6.49 -8.04
N TYR A 305 6.38 6.32 -6.80
CA TYR A 305 7.15 5.13 -6.40
C TYR A 305 6.32 4.10 -5.64
N THR A 306 5.18 4.50 -5.06
CA THR A 306 4.31 3.58 -4.32
C THR A 306 3.02 3.31 -5.09
N ILE A 307 2.26 4.36 -5.46
CA ILE A 307 0.92 4.17 -6.05
C ILE A 307 0.99 3.69 -7.50
N VAL A 308 1.80 4.31 -8.35
CA VAL A 308 1.94 3.90 -9.78
C VAL A 308 2.30 2.41 -9.94
N PRO A 309 3.24 1.81 -9.19
CA PRO A 309 3.47 0.37 -9.27
C PRO A 309 2.25 -0.48 -8.90
N TRP A 310 1.45 -0.05 -7.92
CA TRP A 310 0.21 -0.76 -7.55
C TRP A 310 -0.84 -0.68 -8.63
N THR A 311 -1.10 0.52 -9.18
CA THR A 311 -2.07 0.68 -10.27
C THR A 311 -1.66 -0.13 -11.50
N ARG A 312 -0.38 -0.16 -11.86
CA ARG A 312 0.13 -0.96 -12.98
C ARG A 312 -0.09 -2.46 -12.80
N LYS A 313 0.09 -2.99 -11.60
CA LYS A 313 -0.20 -4.41 -11.32
C LYS A 313 -1.68 -4.72 -11.48
N ILE A 314 -2.55 -3.86 -10.97
CA ILE A 314 -4.00 -4.02 -11.06
C ILE A 314 -4.45 -3.91 -12.53
N GLU A 315 -3.98 -2.90 -13.27
CA GLU A 315 -4.27 -2.71 -14.70
C GLU A 315 -3.89 -3.95 -15.51
N GLN A 316 -2.69 -4.48 -15.31
CA GLN A 316 -2.23 -5.67 -16.05
C GLN A 316 -3.08 -6.89 -15.75
N GLU A 317 -3.46 -7.10 -14.50
CA GLU A 317 -4.31 -8.22 -14.10
C GLU A 317 -5.73 -8.08 -14.66
N MET A 318 -6.31 -6.87 -14.61
CA MET A 318 -7.60 -6.58 -15.25
C MET A 318 -7.54 -6.82 -16.76
N ASN A 319 -6.52 -6.30 -17.44
CA ASN A 319 -6.35 -6.44 -18.87
C ASN A 319 -6.20 -7.92 -19.30
N CYS A 320 -5.50 -8.72 -18.50
CA CYS A 320 -5.34 -10.14 -18.76
C CYS A 320 -6.60 -10.95 -18.55
N LYS A 321 -7.51 -10.54 -17.66
CA LYS A 321 -8.60 -11.41 -17.21
C LYS A 321 -9.99 -10.89 -17.51
N LEU A 322 -10.18 -9.57 -17.57
CA LEU A 322 -11.49 -8.97 -17.82
C LEU A 322 -11.69 -8.61 -19.27
N VAL A 323 -10.65 -8.09 -19.95
CA VAL A 323 -10.75 -7.72 -21.37
C VAL A 323 -10.73 -8.99 -22.23
N ALA A 324 -11.65 -9.08 -23.19
CA ALA A 324 -11.72 -10.21 -24.13
C ALA A 324 -10.41 -10.31 -24.95
N THR A 325 -9.98 -11.52 -25.25
CA THR A 325 -8.66 -11.76 -25.89
C THR A 325 -8.57 -11.05 -27.24
N GLU A 326 -9.67 -10.99 -27.99
CA GLU A 326 -9.75 -10.34 -29.30
C GLU A 326 -9.60 -8.81 -29.20
N GLU A 327 -10.04 -8.22 -28.09
CA GLU A 327 -10.04 -6.79 -27.87
C GLU A 327 -8.74 -6.27 -27.25
N ARG A 328 -7.94 -7.12 -26.60
CA ARG A 328 -6.71 -6.73 -25.85
C ARG A 328 -5.67 -5.99 -26.68
N VAL A 329 -5.70 -6.14 -28.01
CA VAL A 329 -4.80 -5.44 -28.92
C VAL A 329 -5.02 -3.92 -28.84
N ASN A 330 -6.28 -3.51 -28.77
CA ASN A 330 -6.69 -2.11 -28.84
C ASN A 330 -7.36 -1.59 -27.56
N THR A 331 -7.95 -2.47 -26.73
CA THR A 331 -8.70 -2.08 -25.52
C THR A 331 -7.91 -2.44 -24.27
N PHE A 332 -7.85 -1.51 -23.33
CA PHE A 332 -7.14 -1.68 -22.06
C PHE A 332 -7.76 -0.81 -20.96
N THR A 333 -7.54 -1.22 -19.72
CA THR A 333 -7.95 -0.45 -18.53
C THR A 333 -6.77 0.37 -18.01
N ARG A 334 -7.06 1.55 -17.47
CA ARG A 334 -6.05 2.46 -16.89
C ARG A 334 -6.65 3.25 -15.75
N PHE A 335 -5.86 3.41 -14.67
CA PHE A 335 -6.16 4.38 -13.62
C PHE A 335 -5.75 5.78 -14.06
N ASP A 336 -6.61 6.75 -13.82
CA ASP A 336 -6.26 8.16 -14.01
C ASP A 336 -5.45 8.66 -12.80
N LEU A 337 -4.20 8.92 -13.05
CA LEU A 337 -3.25 9.43 -12.06
C LEU A 337 -3.10 10.95 -12.11
N SER A 338 -3.86 11.60 -12.98
CA SER A 338 -3.69 13.03 -13.27
C SER A 338 -3.83 13.88 -12.02
N ASP A 339 -4.85 13.64 -11.20
CA ASP A 339 -5.10 14.42 -9.99
C ASP A 339 -4.03 14.19 -8.91
N LEU A 340 -3.46 13.00 -8.86
CA LEU A 340 -2.42 12.66 -7.87
C LEU A 340 -1.05 13.23 -8.24
N LEU A 341 -0.76 13.38 -9.54
CA LEU A 341 0.53 13.85 -10.06
C LEU A 341 0.53 15.35 -10.38
N ARG A 342 -0.64 15.96 -10.49
CA ARG A 342 -0.80 17.40 -10.65
C ARG A 342 -0.52 18.05 -9.32
N GLY A 343 0.50 18.88 -9.24
CA GLY A 343 0.84 19.67 -8.05
C GLY A 343 -0.30 20.61 -7.62
N ASP A 344 0.03 21.59 -6.80
CA ASP A 344 -0.92 22.59 -6.34
C ASP A 344 -1.59 23.36 -7.51
N SER A 345 -2.56 24.21 -7.20
CA SER A 345 -3.30 25.01 -8.20
C SER A 345 -2.39 25.89 -9.04
N ALA A 346 -1.24 26.35 -8.53
CA ALA A 346 -0.29 27.17 -9.26
C ALA A 346 0.48 26.33 -10.29
N ALA A 347 0.94 25.14 -9.92
CA ALA A 347 1.58 24.20 -10.84
C ALA A 347 0.60 23.77 -11.95
N ARG A 348 -0.67 23.55 -11.60
CA ARG A 348 -1.74 23.19 -12.54
C ARG A 348 -2.06 24.33 -13.53
N ALA A 349 -2.16 25.55 -13.04
CA ALA A 349 -2.35 26.72 -13.90
C ALA A 349 -1.19 26.89 -14.89
N ASN A 350 0.06 26.75 -14.44
CA ASN A 350 1.25 26.78 -15.28
C ASN A 350 1.29 25.65 -16.32
N TYR A 351 0.83 24.46 -15.94
CA TYR A 351 0.73 23.31 -16.85
C TYR A 351 -0.23 23.61 -18.01
N TYR A 352 -1.45 24.06 -17.72
CA TYR A 352 -2.42 24.42 -18.76
C TYR A 352 -1.96 25.60 -19.61
N ASP A 353 -1.41 26.62 -18.99
CA ASP A 353 -0.87 27.80 -19.70
C ASP A 353 0.22 27.37 -20.70
N THR A 354 1.16 26.53 -20.27
CA THR A 354 2.24 26.04 -21.13
C THR A 354 1.72 25.19 -22.28
N LEU A 355 0.82 24.22 -22.01
CA LEU A 355 0.31 23.32 -23.04
C LEU A 355 -0.58 24.01 -24.05
N THR A 356 -1.41 24.95 -23.61
CA THR A 356 -2.30 25.73 -24.48
C THR A 356 -1.48 26.68 -25.35
N LYS A 357 -0.50 27.39 -24.80
CA LYS A 357 0.40 28.27 -25.55
C LYS A 357 1.28 27.55 -26.56
N SER A 358 1.64 26.31 -26.27
CA SER A 358 2.42 25.47 -27.17
C SER A 358 1.59 24.77 -28.26
N GLY A 359 0.26 24.94 -28.24
CA GLY A 359 -0.66 24.30 -29.18
C GLY A 359 -0.77 22.79 -29.01
N ILE A 360 -0.37 22.25 -27.84
CA ILE A 360 -0.45 20.82 -27.54
C ILE A 360 -1.89 20.43 -27.19
N ILE A 361 -2.59 21.29 -26.45
CA ILE A 361 -4.00 21.12 -26.12
C ILE A 361 -4.80 22.39 -26.50
N SER A 362 -6.06 22.19 -26.87
CA SER A 362 -7.03 23.27 -27.08
C SER A 362 -7.63 23.76 -25.73
N ILE A 363 -8.26 24.91 -25.74
CA ILE A 363 -8.95 25.45 -24.56
C ILE A 363 -10.06 24.49 -24.11
N ASN A 364 -10.80 23.89 -25.04
CA ASN A 364 -11.88 22.97 -24.72
C ASN A 364 -11.35 21.64 -24.14
N GLU A 365 -10.20 21.17 -24.59
CA GLU A 365 -9.55 20.00 -23.97
C GLU A 365 -9.08 20.31 -22.55
N ALA A 366 -8.47 21.47 -22.30
CA ALA A 366 -8.13 21.91 -20.95
C ALA A 366 -9.37 22.04 -20.05
N ARG A 367 -10.48 22.58 -20.59
CA ARG A 367 -11.76 22.68 -19.86
C ARG A 367 -12.36 21.30 -19.56
N ALA A 368 -12.27 20.36 -20.49
CA ALA A 368 -12.75 19.01 -20.30
C ALA A 368 -11.94 18.26 -19.21
N MET A 369 -10.64 18.57 -19.05
CA MET A 369 -9.82 18.05 -17.95
C MET A 369 -10.21 18.58 -16.56
N GLU A 370 -10.99 19.67 -16.52
CA GLU A 370 -11.51 20.31 -15.30
C GLU A 370 -13.03 20.15 -15.17
N ASP A 371 -13.64 19.22 -15.92
CA ASP A 371 -15.09 18.98 -15.98
C ASP A 371 -15.92 20.25 -16.29
N MET A 372 -15.33 21.19 -17.05
CA MET A 372 -15.99 22.42 -17.46
C MET A 372 -16.66 22.27 -18.84
N PRO A 373 -17.84 22.84 -19.07
CA PRO A 373 -18.49 22.78 -20.38
C PRO A 373 -17.64 23.49 -21.46
N PRO A 374 -17.68 22.99 -22.72
CA PRO A 374 -16.94 23.61 -23.82
C PRO A 374 -17.40 25.03 -24.11
N VAL A 375 -16.50 25.87 -24.65
CA VAL A 375 -16.80 27.21 -25.13
C VAL A 375 -16.72 27.26 -26.65
N GLU A 376 -17.46 28.18 -27.24
CA GLU A 376 -17.44 28.41 -28.68
C GLU A 376 -16.03 28.79 -29.15
N ASN A 377 -15.57 28.21 -30.27
CA ASN A 377 -14.23 28.37 -30.85
C ASN A 377 -13.08 27.89 -29.95
N GLY A 378 -13.35 27.27 -28.81
CA GLY A 378 -12.31 26.77 -27.86
C GLY A 378 -11.62 25.47 -28.29
N SER A 379 -12.01 24.86 -29.40
CA SER A 379 -11.42 23.63 -29.93
C SER A 379 -10.22 23.88 -30.88
N GLU A 380 -9.92 25.15 -31.17
CA GLU A 380 -8.76 25.52 -31.95
C GLU A 380 -7.49 25.48 -31.12
N HIS A 381 -6.41 24.95 -31.74
CA HIS A 381 -5.09 24.96 -31.12
C HIS A 381 -4.40 26.29 -31.35
N LEU A 382 -4.04 26.98 -30.27
CA LEU A 382 -3.39 28.29 -30.32
C LEU A 382 -1.87 28.09 -30.34
N VAL A 383 -1.19 28.80 -31.24
CA VAL A 383 0.28 28.83 -31.32
C VAL A 383 0.76 30.26 -31.15
N GLN A 384 1.76 30.48 -30.34
CA GLN A 384 2.39 31.80 -30.18
C GLN A 384 3.07 32.21 -31.47
N VAL A 385 2.64 33.37 -32.04
CA VAL A 385 3.12 33.90 -33.33
C VAL A 385 4.62 34.31 -33.29
N ASN A 386 5.20 34.46 -32.11
CA ASN A 386 6.61 34.81 -31.91
C ASN A 386 7.59 33.62 -32.04
N GLN A 387 7.08 32.41 -32.31
CA GLN A 387 7.92 31.25 -32.59
C GLN A 387 8.02 31.03 -34.11
N ILE A 388 9.20 31.14 -34.64
CA ILE A 388 9.49 30.90 -36.06
C ILE A 388 10.33 29.60 -36.19
N ALA A 389 10.00 28.76 -37.17
CA ALA A 389 10.78 27.59 -37.46
C ALA A 389 12.23 27.97 -37.79
N LEU A 390 13.20 27.28 -37.27
CA LEU A 390 14.63 27.55 -37.51
C LEU A 390 14.98 27.59 -39.00
N SER A 391 14.26 26.80 -39.81
CA SER A 391 14.38 26.77 -41.28
C SER A 391 13.90 28.03 -41.98
N SER A 392 13.02 28.82 -41.35
CA SER A 392 12.48 30.06 -41.91
C SER A 392 13.16 31.35 -41.37
N LEU A 393 14.12 31.21 -40.46
CA LEU A 393 14.92 32.31 -39.92
C LEU A 393 15.62 33.16 -40.99
N PRO A 394 16.24 32.56 -42.06
CA PRO A 394 16.86 33.35 -43.13
C PRO A 394 15.88 34.19 -43.91
N ALA A 395 14.68 33.67 -44.18
CA ALA A 395 13.64 34.40 -44.90
C ALA A 395 13.00 35.53 -44.04
N PHE A 396 12.94 35.33 -42.73
CA PHE A 396 12.43 36.33 -41.79
C PHE A 396 13.45 37.46 -41.57
N SER A 397 14.74 37.16 -41.46
CA SER A 397 15.79 38.19 -41.38
C SER A 397 15.90 39.02 -42.63
N ALA A 398 15.71 38.42 -43.83
CA ALA A 398 15.65 39.15 -45.09
C ALA A 398 14.45 40.16 -45.16
N LYS A 399 13.25 39.76 -44.68
CA LYS A 399 12.08 40.64 -44.59
C LYS A 399 12.24 41.78 -43.60
N LEU A 400 12.92 41.56 -42.47
CA LEU A 400 13.19 42.64 -41.51
C LEU A 400 14.19 43.66 -42.10
N SER A 401 15.22 43.24 -42.83
CA SER A 401 16.18 44.14 -43.47
C SER A 401 15.54 44.94 -44.62
N GLU A 402 14.58 44.41 -45.33
CA GLU A 402 13.81 45.16 -46.35
C GLU A 402 12.85 46.21 -45.72
N SER A 403 12.27 45.95 -44.52
CA SER A 403 11.43 46.90 -43.83
C SER A 403 12.20 48.08 -43.22
N ASP A 404 13.44 47.86 -42.80
CA ASP A 404 14.31 48.93 -42.28
C ASP A 404 14.98 49.78 -43.39
N ALA A 405 15.03 49.27 -44.59
CA ALA A 405 15.57 49.99 -45.75
C ALA A 405 14.52 50.87 -46.46
N GLY A 406 13.23 50.78 -46.06
CA GLY A 406 12.10 51.52 -46.61
C GLY A 406 11.60 52.69 -45.76
N ASN A 407 12.25 53.04 -44.65
CA ASN A 407 12.04 54.21 -43.79
C ASN A 407 13.32 55.07 -43.88
#